data_46be0440670ec39e61937f82b114cb4c
#
_entry.id   46be0440670ec39e61937f82b114cb4c
#
_cell.length_a   1.000
_cell.length_b   1.000
_cell.length_c   1.000
_cell.angle_alpha   90.00
_cell.angle_beta   90.00
_cell.angle_gamma   90.00
#
_symmetry.space_group_name_H-M   'P 1'
#
loop_
_entity.id
_entity.type
_entity.pdbx_description
1 polymer ?
#
loop_
_entity_poly.entity_id
_entity_poly.type
_entity_poly.pdbx_seq_one_letter_code
_entity_poly.pdbx_strand_id
1 'polypeptide(L)'
;MLKETSSASLVETRPLFYVVDWLPPDFGAVGQYAVLFATEIAASGRRVELIGLTSGSASVTEERFQSGGLLRITRLATSSYDKSKNLYRLLWTLRTNLRLISEVIVNPRSQRAEVLFTGSPPFMLPFSFIAKVVRRAKLTYRITDFFPEVISANSSKPSVLLSILQRVIWMLRRQVDSFQVLGEDQRRLLLAGGISPERIIMKRDVSPVVISGDEKPAKRPDELGSGLVILYSGNYGVAHDSETVIEGLAKYHSRICKHPFSLWLNASGARVDQVEKRLRAQGIRVARTSPAPLSELPSILAAADVHLITLRPEFVGIVLPSKVYSCISSRRPILFVGPKGSDVHLLCLDSGVPYEQVDPGDAVGFADALERLAARLTNSPMRNCQV
;
A
#
# COMPACT_ATOMS: atom_id res chain seq x y z
N MET A 1 42.26 -4.75 -20.27
CA MET A 1 42.34 -3.49 -19.51
C MET A 1 41.16 -2.63 -19.94
N LEU A 2 39.98 -2.93 -19.41
CA LEU A 2 38.74 -2.20 -19.70
C LEU A 2 38.50 -1.24 -18.49
N LYS A 3 38.52 0.05 -18.78
CA LYS A 3 38.22 1.11 -17.81
C LYS A 3 36.74 1.03 -17.47
N GLU A 4 36.42 0.58 -16.26
CA GLU A 4 35.15 0.84 -15.62
C GLU A 4 35.02 2.35 -15.39
N THR A 5 34.23 3.00 -16.20
CA THR A 5 33.75 4.36 -15.94
C THR A 5 32.67 4.26 -14.88
N SER A 6 33.08 4.36 -13.61
CA SER A 6 32.20 4.64 -12.49
C SER A 6 31.49 5.96 -12.75
N SER A 7 30.24 5.90 -13.19
CA SER A 7 29.32 7.04 -13.13
C SER A 7 28.94 7.23 -11.68
N ALA A 8 29.76 7.95 -10.93
CA ALA A 8 29.34 8.51 -9.65
C ALA A 8 28.10 9.39 -9.92
N SER A 9 26.93 8.90 -9.55
CA SER A 9 25.68 9.67 -9.59
C SER A 9 25.93 10.95 -8.77
N LEU A 10 25.89 12.08 -9.45
CA LEU A 10 25.92 13.41 -8.80
C LEU A 10 24.83 13.38 -7.73
N VAL A 11 25.24 13.38 -6.45
CA VAL A 11 24.32 13.51 -5.31
C VAL A 11 23.52 14.78 -5.57
N GLU A 12 22.22 14.64 -5.77
CA GLU A 12 21.34 15.76 -6.09
C GLU A 12 21.35 16.73 -4.89
N THR A 13 22.03 17.86 -5.04
CA THR A 13 22.28 18.83 -3.95
C THR A 13 21.04 19.59 -3.52
N ARG A 14 19.92 19.44 -4.24
CA ARG A 14 18.66 20.13 -3.94
C ARG A 14 17.97 19.53 -2.73
N PRO A 15 17.44 20.33 -1.81
CA PRO A 15 16.57 19.84 -0.74
C PRO A 15 15.37 19.10 -1.31
N LEU A 16 14.98 18.01 -0.67
CA LEU A 16 13.77 17.26 -0.97
C LEU A 16 12.68 17.62 0.03
N PHE A 17 11.54 18.11 -0.45
CA PHE A 17 10.32 18.26 0.33
C PHE A 17 9.40 17.09 -0.01
N TYR A 18 9.17 16.19 0.93
CA TYR A 18 8.31 15.04 0.74
C TYR A 18 6.98 15.26 1.47
N VAL A 19 5.88 15.32 0.72
CA VAL A 19 4.54 15.63 1.24
C VAL A 19 3.66 14.40 1.17
N VAL A 20 3.10 14.02 2.32
CA VAL A 20 2.23 12.84 2.47
C VAL A 20 1.04 13.16 3.36
N ASP A 21 0.13 12.20 3.52
CA ASP A 21 -0.98 12.30 4.47
C ASP A 21 -0.55 11.96 5.91
N TRP A 22 -1.09 10.88 6.47
CA TRP A 22 -0.86 10.48 7.87
C TRP A 22 0.53 9.91 8.08
N LEU A 23 1.28 10.49 9.04
CA LEU A 23 2.57 9.98 9.48
C LEU A 23 2.44 9.13 10.75
N PRO A 24 3.32 8.14 10.97
CA PRO A 24 3.37 7.43 12.24
C PRO A 24 3.46 8.39 13.44
N PRO A 25 2.75 8.08 14.57
CA PRO A 25 2.13 6.80 14.91
C PRO A 25 0.74 6.55 14.30
N ASP A 26 0.19 7.50 13.53
CA ASP A 26 -1.09 7.28 12.88
C ASP A 26 -1.00 6.17 11.84
N PHE A 27 -2.08 5.39 11.70
CA PHE A 27 -2.11 4.27 10.77
C PHE A 27 -2.26 4.73 9.33
N GLY A 28 -1.30 4.37 8.50
CA GLY A 28 -1.32 4.62 7.06
C GLY A 28 -0.09 4.05 6.37
N ALA A 29 -0.27 3.16 5.40
CA ALA A 29 0.83 2.54 4.68
C ALA A 29 1.72 3.59 3.99
N VAL A 30 1.11 4.59 3.35
CA VAL A 30 1.83 5.66 2.63
C VAL A 30 2.80 6.41 3.54
N GLY A 31 2.35 6.80 4.75
CA GLY A 31 3.20 7.50 5.71
C GLY A 31 4.32 6.63 6.27
N GLN A 32 4.06 5.34 6.50
CA GLN A 32 5.07 4.38 6.95
C GLN A 32 6.19 4.25 5.91
N TYR A 33 5.84 4.02 4.65
CA TYR A 33 6.80 3.96 3.55
C TYR A 33 7.51 5.31 3.31
N ALA A 34 6.81 6.42 3.53
CA ALA A 34 7.41 7.74 3.37
C ALA A 34 8.52 8.00 4.39
N VAL A 35 8.34 7.58 5.65
CA VAL A 35 9.40 7.69 6.67
C VAL A 35 10.60 6.85 6.27
N LEU A 36 10.42 5.58 5.89
CA LEU A 36 11.51 4.70 5.47
C LEU A 36 12.29 5.30 4.29
N PHE A 37 11.56 5.73 3.26
CA PHE A 37 12.15 6.31 2.05
C PHE A 37 12.86 7.65 2.32
N ALA A 38 12.28 8.51 3.16
CA ALA A 38 12.89 9.77 3.55
C ALA A 38 14.18 9.55 4.37
N THR A 39 14.19 8.53 5.26
CA THR A 39 15.37 8.14 6.03
C THR A 39 16.49 7.63 5.12
N GLU A 40 16.17 6.75 4.16
CA GLU A 40 17.13 6.23 3.17
C GLU A 40 17.80 7.38 2.38
N ILE A 41 16.99 8.33 1.90
CA ILE A 41 17.51 9.49 1.15
C ILE A 41 18.35 10.40 2.04
N ALA A 42 17.93 10.65 3.28
CA ALA A 42 18.72 11.47 4.20
C ALA A 42 20.03 10.75 4.57
N ALA A 43 20.00 9.44 4.79
CA ALA A 43 21.20 8.65 5.05
C ALA A 43 22.20 8.67 3.88
N SER A 44 21.76 8.90 2.65
CA SER A 44 22.65 9.09 1.49
C SER A 44 23.29 10.48 1.39
N GLY A 45 23.08 11.38 2.38
CA GLY A 45 23.68 12.70 2.45
C GLY A 45 22.79 13.87 2.02
N ARG A 46 21.55 13.61 1.65
CA ARG A 46 20.62 14.64 1.20
C ARG A 46 19.84 15.26 2.36
N ARG A 47 19.47 16.56 2.24
CA ARG A 47 18.49 17.18 3.14
C ARG A 47 17.07 16.82 2.71
N VAL A 48 16.29 16.25 3.64
CA VAL A 48 14.89 15.84 3.44
C VAL A 48 13.99 16.52 4.47
N GLU A 49 12.95 17.19 4.00
CA GLU A 49 11.87 17.78 4.79
C GLU A 49 10.61 16.94 4.55
N LEU A 50 10.31 16.00 5.44
CA LEU A 50 9.10 15.17 5.37
C LEU A 50 7.96 15.87 6.10
N ILE A 51 6.86 16.13 5.39
CA ILE A 51 5.71 16.88 5.90
C ILE A 51 4.46 16.01 5.79
N GLY A 52 3.74 15.85 6.90
CA GLY A 52 2.50 15.09 6.93
C GLY A 52 1.60 15.43 8.09
N LEU A 53 0.50 14.71 8.20
CA LEU A 53 -0.56 14.92 9.18
C LEU A 53 -0.39 14.00 10.39
N THR A 54 -0.94 14.42 11.54
CA THR A 54 -1.11 13.58 12.72
C THR A 54 -2.42 13.87 13.43
N SER A 55 -3.03 12.84 14.03
CA SER A 55 -4.18 12.99 14.94
C SER A 55 -3.76 13.46 16.34
N GLY A 56 -2.48 13.33 16.65
CA GLY A 56 -1.88 13.83 17.90
C GLY A 56 -1.49 15.31 17.83
N SER A 57 -0.61 15.72 18.73
CA SER A 57 -0.08 17.09 18.78
C SER A 57 0.90 17.35 17.61
N ALA A 58 0.90 18.57 17.11
CA ALA A 58 1.88 19.02 16.14
C ALA A 58 3.30 18.86 16.69
N SER A 59 4.21 18.38 15.87
CA SER A 59 5.60 18.14 16.29
C SER A 59 6.57 18.31 15.12
N VAL A 60 7.81 18.64 15.46
CA VAL A 60 8.93 18.64 14.53
C VAL A 60 10.06 17.84 15.15
N THR A 61 10.60 16.89 14.38
CA THR A 61 11.77 16.11 14.79
C THR A 61 12.87 16.25 13.75
N GLU A 62 14.12 16.25 14.16
CA GLU A 62 15.28 16.32 13.27
C GLU A 62 16.26 15.19 13.61
N GLU A 63 16.79 14.55 12.58
CA GLU A 63 17.83 13.54 12.66
C GLU A 63 18.95 13.88 11.67
N ARG A 64 20.19 13.84 12.15
CA ARG A 64 21.39 14.08 11.33
C ARG A 64 22.13 12.78 11.11
N PHE A 65 22.54 12.54 9.88
CA PHE A 65 23.26 11.34 9.47
C PHE A 65 24.76 11.63 9.33
N GLN A 66 25.57 10.62 9.55
CA GLN A 66 27.04 10.71 9.40
C GLN A 66 27.46 11.13 7.99
N SER A 67 26.66 10.82 6.99
CA SER A 67 26.83 11.25 5.59
C SER A 67 26.68 12.74 5.35
N GLY A 68 26.32 13.54 6.38
CA GLY A 68 25.98 14.96 6.29
C GLY A 68 24.52 15.26 5.92
N GLY A 69 23.71 14.23 5.66
CA GLY A 69 22.29 14.40 5.39
C GLY A 69 21.48 14.77 6.64
N LEU A 70 20.29 15.30 6.41
CA LEU A 70 19.36 15.74 7.46
C LEU A 70 17.96 15.30 7.10
N LEU A 71 17.29 14.62 8.01
CA LEU A 71 15.86 14.35 7.96
C LEU A 71 15.14 15.23 8.98
N ARG A 72 14.24 16.08 8.50
CA ARG A 72 13.32 16.84 9.34
C ARG A 72 11.91 16.36 9.07
N ILE A 73 11.20 15.91 10.10
CA ILE A 73 9.82 15.44 10.01
C ILE A 73 8.91 16.45 10.69
N THR A 74 8.01 17.06 9.92
CA THR A 74 6.99 18.01 10.40
C THR A 74 5.63 17.32 10.40
N ARG A 75 5.03 17.14 11.58
CA ARG A 75 3.69 16.58 11.76
C ARG A 75 2.70 17.70 12.07
N LEU A 76 1.71 17.86 11.20
CA LEU A 76 0.66 18.87 11.36
C LEU A 76 -0.55 18.26 12.03
N ALA A 77 -0.89 18.74 13.22
CA ALA A 77 -2.07 18.27 13.95
C ALA A 77 -3.35 18.56 13.16
N THR A 78 -4.20 17.56 12.98
CA THR A 78 -5.52 17.72 12.38
C THR A 78 -6.51 16.79 13.05
N SER A 79 -7.76 17.21 13.16
CA SER A 79 -8.83 16.35 13.66
C SER A 79 -9.16 15.27 12.63
N SER A 80 -9.49 14.09 13.11
CA SER A 80 -10.13 13.08 12.27
C SER A 80 -11.46 13.63 11.73
N TYR A 81 -11.84 13.21 10.54
CA TYR A 81 -13.12 13.60 9.93
C TYR A 81 -14.09 12.41 9.89
N ASP A 82 -15.38 12.72 9.94
CA ASP A 82 -16.42 11.71 9.73
C ASP A 82 -16.44 11.27 8.28
N LYS A 83 -16.00 10.02 8.03
CA LYS A 83 -15.90 9.42 6.70
C LYS A 83 -17.25 9.21 6.01
N SER A 84 -18.36 9.30 6.75
CA SER A 84 -19.71 9.13 6.21
C SER A 84 -20.24 10.36 5.45
N LYS A 85 -19.69 11.55 5.71
CA LYS A 85 -20.17 12.82 5.15
C LYS A 85 -19.28 13.31 4.01
N ASN A 86 -19.71 13.09 2.78
CA ASN A 86 -18.92 13.39 1.58
C ASN A 86 -18.46 14.86 1.46
N LEU A 87 -19.31 15.83 1.79
CA LEU A 87 -18.95 17.25 1.74
C LEU A 87 -17.89 17.61 2.77
N TYR A 88 -18.01 17.13 4.00
CA TYR A 88 -17.00 17.33 5.04
C TYR A 88 -15.67 16.72 4.65
N ARG A 89 -15.69 15.54 4.05
CA ARG A 89 -14.49 14.88 3.53
C ARG A 89 -13.81 15.70 2.45
N LEU A 90 -14.57 16.28 1.52
CA LEU A 90 -14.02 17.15 0.48
C LEU A 90 -13.38 18.41 1.08
N LEU A 91 -14.10 19.13 1.93
CA LEU A 91 -13.60 20.34 2.58
C LEU A 91 -12.36 20.06 3.45
N TRP A 92 -12.38 18.97 4.19
CA TRP A 92 -11.22 18.54 4.97
C TRP A 92 -10.01 18.25 4.06
N THR A 93 -10.21 17.54 2.95
CA THR A 93 -9.16 17.24 1.97
C THR A 93 -8.58 18.51 1.37
N LEU A 94 -9.42 19.46 0.96
CA LEU A 94 -8.95 20.74 0.41
C LEU A 94 -8.15 21.54 1.45
N ARG A 95 -8.66 21.66 2.67
CA ARG A 95 -7.98 22.37 3.76
C ARG A 95 -6.65 21.73 4.13
N THR A 96 -6.59 20.40 4.23
CA THR A 96 -5.36 19.68 4.58
C THR A 96 -4.32 19.77 3.47
N ASN A 97 -4.71 19.63 2.21
CA ASN A 97 -3.81 19.79 1.07
C ASN A 97 -3.22 21.21 1.03
N LEU A 98 -4.06 22.24 1.21
CA LEU A 98 -3.61 23.63 1.27
C LEU A 98 -2.63 23.84 2.43
N ARG A 99 -2.91 23.28 3.61
CA ARG A 99 -2.04 23.39 4.78
C ARG A 99 -0.70 22.67 4.58
N LEU A 100 -0.71 21.48 4.00
CA LEU A 100 0.50 20.71 3.69
C LEU A 100 1.40 21.48 2.71
N ILE A 101 0.81 22.02 1.63
CA ILE A 101 1.60 22.72 0.64
C ILE A 101 2.05 24.11 1.14
N SER A 102 1.32 24.75 2.07
CA SER A 102 1.75 26.01 2.67
C SER A 102 3.05 25.85 3.45
N GLU A 103 3.27 24.73 4.14
CA GLU A 103 4.55 24.42 4.81
C GLU A 103 5.72 24.38 3.81
N VAL A 104 5.48 23.86 2.61
CA VAL A 104 6.49 23.90 1.53
C VAL A 104 6.72 25.35 1.08
N ILE A 105 5.63 26.10 0.84
CA ILE A 105 5.72 27.45 0.27
C ILE A 105 6.38 28.46 1.24
N VAL A 106 6.06 28.40 2.53
CA VAL A 106 6.65 29.34 3.51
C VAL A 106 8.11 29.03 3.84
N ASN A 107 8.58 27.82 3.58
CA ASN A 107 9.96 27.45 3.85
C ASN A 107 10.90 28.07 2.79
N PRO A 108 11.85 28.95 3.18
CA PRO A 108 12.74 29.60 2.21
C PRO A 108 13.63 28.62 1.44
N ARG A 109 13.90 27.44 2.01
CA ARG A 109 14.71 26.38 1.37
C ARG A 109 13.97 25.64 0.24
N SER A 110 12.67 25.87 0.08
CA SER A 110 11.88 25.28 -1.01
C SER A 110 12.14 25.91 -2.38
N GLN A 111 12.88 27.02 -2.43
CA GLN A 111 13.22 27.65 -3.69
C GLN A 111 14.06 26.73 -4.57
N ARG A 112 13.54 26.37 -5.76
CA ARG A 112 14.13 25.42 -6.70
C ARG A 112 14.39 24.02 -6.11
N ALA A 113 13.72 23.68 -5.00
CA ALA A 113 13.79 22.38 -4.40
C ALA A 113 13.08 21.30 -5.27
N GLU A 114 13.26 20.06 -4.92
CA GLU A 114 12.39 18.98 -5.38
C GLU A 114 11.21 18.83 -4.40
N VAL A 115 10.00 18.75 -4.93
CA VAL A 115 8.79 18.43 -4.17
C VAL A 115 8.28 17.07 -4.62
N LEU A 116 8.48 16.08 -3.77
CA LEU A 116 7.94 14.74 -3.91
C LEU A 116 6.60 14.70 -3.19
N PHE A 117 5.55 14.27 -3.87
CA PHE A 117 4.22 14.11 -3.29
C PHE A 117 3.59 12.79 -3.74
N THR A 118 2.60 12.33 -2.99
CA THR A 118 1.90 11.07 -3.27
C THR A 118 0.45 11.31 -3.70
N GLY A 119 -0.24 10.25 -4.07
CA GLY A 119 -1.69 10.27 -4.28
C GLY A 119 -2.50 10.41 -2.99
N SER A 120 -1.85 10.37 -1.83
CA SER A 120 -2.45 10.51 -0.51
C SER A 120 -1.79 11.69 0.23
N PRO A 121 -2.55 12.73 0.61
CA PRO A 121 -4.03 12.83 0.52
C PRO A 121 -4.53 12.98 -0.92
N PRO A 122 -5.79 12.58 -1.18
CA PRO A 122 -6.39 12.71 -2.50
C PRO A 122 -6.31 14.14 -3.03
N PHE A 123 -6.14 14.30 -4.34
CA PHE A 123 -6.06 15.60 -5.02
C PHE A 123 -4.87 16.50 -4.62
N MET A 124 -3.78 15.95 -4.07
CA MET A 124 -2.57 16.74 -3.77
C MET A 124 -1.95 17.36 -5.03
N LEU A 125 -2.09 16.75 -6.20
CA LEU A 125 -1.48 17.20 -7.46
C LEU A 125 -1.78 18.67 -7.79
N PRO A 126 -3.04 19.17 -7.84
CA PRO A 126 -3.33 20.58 -8.10
C PRO A 126 -2.63 21.54 -7.13
N PHE A 127 -2.55 21.17 -5.85
CA PHE A 127 -1.91 22.00 -4.83
C PHE A 127 -0.38 22.00 -4.99
N SER A 128 0.23 20.89 -5.39
CA SER A 128 1.67 20.82 -5.65
C SER A 128 2.11 21.76 -6.77
N PHE A 129 1.23 22.07 -7.73
CA PHE A 129 1.50 23.08 -8.76
C PHE A 129 1.72 24.47 -8.19
N ILE A 130 1.13 24.83 -7.05
CA ILE A 130 1.39 26.12 -6.39
C ILE A 130 2.88 26.21 -6.03
N ALA A 131 3.47 25.15 -5.48
CA ALA A 131 4.91 25.10 -5.21
C ALA A 131 5.74 25.20 -6.50
N LYS A 132 5.33 24.54 -7.59
CA LYS A 132 6.01 24.65 -8.89
C LYS A 132 6.08 26.08 -9.39
N VAL A 133 4.97 26.81 -9.31
CA VAL A 133 4.87 28.20 -9.79
C VAL A 133 5.58 29.16 -8.83
N VAL A 134 5.24 29.13 -7.53
CA VAL A 134 5.70 30.11 -6.53
C VAL A 134 7.18 29.90 -6.16
N ARG A 135 7.62 28.64 -6.06
CA ARG A 135 8.98 28.29 -5.63
C ARG A 135 9.87 27.79 -6.75
N ARG A 136 9.38 27.69 -7.98
CA ARG A 136 10.08 27.08 -9.13
C ARG A 136 10.57 25.67 -8.80
N ALA A 137 9.78 24.96 -8.01
CA ALA A 137 10.11 23.60 -7.57
C ALA A 137 9.99 22.60 -8.72
N LYS A 138 10.84 21.57 -8.70
CA LYS A 138 10.69 20.37 -9.55
C LYS A 138 9.69 19.44 -8.89
N LEU A 139 8.66 19.02 -9.59
CA LEU A 139 7.64 18.10 -9.08
C LEU A 139 7.96 16.66 -9.41
N THR A 140 8.00 15.82 -8.39
CA THR A 140 8.05 14.35 -8.51
C THR A 140 6.78 13.76 -7.92
N TYR A 141 6.01 13.02 -8.71
CA TYR A 141 4.79 12.36 -8.24
C TYR A 141 5.06 10.87 -8.02
N ARG A 142 5.10 10.45 -6.74
CA ARG A 142 5.12 9.03 -6.37
C ARG A 142 3.71 8.50 -6.38
N ILE A 143 3.40 7.65 -7.33
CA ILE A 143 2.06 7.08 -7.51
C ILE A 143 1.86 5.95 -6.49
N THR A 144 1.08 6.21 -5.45
CA THR A 144 0.55 5.17 -4.56
C THR A 144 -0.80 4.70 -5.06
N ASP A 145 -1.68 5.65 -5.39
CA ASP A 145 -3.00 5.44 -5.97
C ASP A 145 -3.26 6.50 -7.03
N PHE A 146 -4.01 6.15 -8.07
CA PHE A 146 -4.46 7.11 -9.07
C PHE A 146 -5.80 7.73 -8.67
N PHE A 147 -5.79 9.01 -8.33
CA PHE A 147 -7.01 9.81 -8.15
C PHE A 147 -7.19 10.79 -9.32
N PRO A 148 -8.41 10.89 -9.90
CA PRO A 148 -9.69 10.31 -9.43
C PRO A 148 -10.04 8.92 -9.97
N GLU A 149 -9.12 8.20 -10.61
CA GLU A 149 -9.36 6.90 -11.25
C GLU A 149 -9.90 5.85 -10.26
N VAL A 150 -9.43 5.86 -9.00
CA VAL A 150 -9.99 4.99 -7.92
C VAL A 150 -11.50 5.18 -7.76
N ILE A 151 -11.98 6.43 -7.86
CA ILE A 151 -13.42 6.74 -7.76
C ILE A 151 -14.16 6.15 -8.97
N SER A 152 -13.61 6.33 -10.15
CA SER A 152 -14.19 5.83 -11.41
C SER A 152 -14.27 4.31 -11.42
N ALA A 153 -13.19 3.63 -11.04
CA ALA A 153 -13.11 2.17 -10.98
C ALA A 153 -14.13 1.56 -9.98
N ASN A 154 -14.52 2.31 -8.95
CA ASN A 154 -15.53 1.86 -8.00
C ASN A 154 -16.97 2.21 -8.40
N SER A 155 -17.17 2.97 -9.48
CA SER A 155 -18.49 3.46 -9.89
C SER A 155 -19.07 2.57 -10.98
N SER A 156 -20.30 2.12 -10.82
CA SER A 156 -21.01 1.34 -11.85
C SER A 156 -21.48 2.19 -13.04
N LYS A 157 -21.54 3.51 -12.88
CA LYS A 157 -21.98 4.45 -13.94
C LYS A 157 -20.96 5.56 -14.11
N PRO A 158 -20.54 5.85 -15.35
CA PRO A 158 -19.66 6.98 -15.63
C PRO A 158 -20.39 8.31 -15.31
N SER A 159 -19.72 9.17 -14.54
CA SER A 159 -20.19 10.53 -14.27
C SER A 159 -19.49 11.51 -15.21
N VAL A 160 -20.26 12.34 -15.91
CA VAL A 160 -19.70 13.39 -16.80
C VAL A 160 -18.74 14.30 -16.01
N LEU A 161 -19.13 14.68 -14.79
CA LEU A 161 -18.30 15.52 -13.93
C LEU A 161 -16.97 14.82 -13.58
N LEU A 162 -17.02 13.53 -13.26
CA LEU A 162 -15.83 12.73 -12.97
C LEU A 162 -14.93 12.61 -14.21
N SER A 163 -15.50 12.44 -15.40
CA SER A 163 -14.74 12.40 -16.65
C SER A 163 -14.05 13.73 -16.96
N ILE A 164 -14.71 14.86 -16.70
CA ILE A 164 -14.09 16.19 -16.82
C ILE A 164 -12.94 16.33 -15.82
N LEU A 165 -13.18 15.97 -14.57
CA LEU A 165 -12.14 15.99 -13.53
C LEU A 165 -10.92 15.14 -13.92
N GLN A 166 -11.15 13.93 -14.43
CA GLN A 166 -10.05 13.08 -14.91
C GLN A 166 -9.25 13.75 -16.03
N ARG A 167 -9.91 14.38 -17.02
CA ARG A 167 -9.24 15.11 -18.09
C ARG A 167 -8.36 16.23 -17.55
N VAL A 168 -8.87 17.01 -16.59
CA VAL A 168 -8.12 18.10 -15.95
C VAL A 168 -6.91 17.54 -15.17
N ILE A 169 -7.10 16.49 -14.40
CA ILE A 169 -6.02 15.85 -13.66
C ILE A 169 -4.95 15.27 -14.60
N TRP A 170 -5.34 14.65 -15.74
CA TRP A 170 -4.39 14.17 -16.74
C TRP A 170 -3.63 15.32 -17.40
N MET A 171 -4.27 16.44 -17.67
CA MET A 171 -3.60 17.63 -18.19
C MET A 171 -2.53 18.15 -17.20
N LEU A 172 -2.85 18.16 -15.89
CA LEU A 172 -1.89 18.51 -14.85
C LEU A 172 -0.76 17.47 -14.72
N ARG A 173 -1.06 16.15 -14.78
CA ARG A 173 -0.04 15.10 -14.76
C ARG A 173 1.01 15.30 -15.85
N ARG A 174 0.60 15.69 -17.07
CA ARG A 174 1.54 15.96 -18.16
C ARG A 174 2.54 17.07 -17.86
N GLN A 175 2.27 17.93 -16.87
CA GLN A 175 3.15 19.01 -16.43
C GLN A 175 4.06 18.64 -15.24
N VAL A 176 3.92 17.45 -14.65
CA VAL A 176 4.80 16.93 -13.59
C VAL A 176 6.16 16.58 -14.19
N ASP A 177 7.25 16.88 -13.50
CA ASP A 177 8.60 16.74 -14.06
C ASP A 177 9.07 15.28 -14.06
N SER A 178 8.72 14.49 -13.04
CA SER A 178 9.03 13.05 -12.98
C SER A 178 7.99 12.27 -12.18
N PHE A 179 7.92 10.97 -12.44
CA PHE A 179 7.03 10.03 -11.76
C PHE A 179 7.83 8.90 -11.13
N GLN A 180 7.44 8.50 -9.93
CA GLN A 180 7.89 7.24 -9.34
C GLN A 180 6.69 6.29 -9.27
N VAL A 181 6.82 5.13 -9.91
CA VAL A 181 5.80 4.09 -9.96
C VAL A 181 6.24 2.86 -9.18
N LEU A 182 5.28 2.16 -8.59
CA LEU A 182 5.50 0.97 -7.77
C LEU A 182 5.55 -0.30 -8.62
N GLY A 183 5.01 -0.26 -9.83
CA GLY A 183 4.89 -1.42 -10.69
C GLY A 183 4.71 -1.10 -12.17
N GLU A 184 4.82 -2.13 -13.00
CA GLU A 184 4.70 -2.03 -14.45
C GLU A 184 3.26 -1.69 -14.88
N ASP A 185 2.26 -2.09 -14.08
CA ASP A 185 0.86 -1.73 -14.30
C ASP A 185 0.67 -0.22 -14.28
N GLN A 186 1.21 0.45 -13.27
CA GLN A 186 1.17 1.91 -13.15
C GLN A 186 1.97 2.58 -14.26
N ARG A 187 3.12 2.02 -14.62
CA ARG A 187 3.95 2.53 -15.72
C ARG A 187 3.16 2.49 -17.04
N ARG A 188 2.52 1.37 -17.36
CA ARG A 188 1.68 1.23 -18.56
C ARG A 188 0.55 2.26 -18.59
N LEU A 189 -0.09 2.52 -17.45
CA LEU A 189 -1.15 3.52 -17.35
C LEU A 189 -0.63 4.95 -17.63
N LEU A 190 0.55 5.31 -17.12
CA LEU A 190 1.17 6.61 -17.40
C LEU A 190 1.55 6.76 -18.89
N LEU A 191 2.14 5.72 -19.48
CA LEU A 191 2.50 5.70 -20.90
C LEU A 191 1.24 5.87 -21.78
N ALA A 192 0.17 5.13 -21.47
CA ALA A 192 -1.12 5.26 -22.18
C ALA A 192 -1.73 6.67 -22.02
N GLY A 193 -1.47 7.35 -20.89
CA GLY A 193 -1.84 8.74 -20.65
C GLY A 193 -0.97 9.77 -21.35
N GLY A 194 0.05 9.34 -22.13
CA GLY A 194 0.94 10.22 -22.88
C GLY A 194 2.09 10.81 -22.07
N ILE A 195 2.48 10.17 -20.96
CA ILE A 195 3.71 10.52 -20.23
C ILE A 195 4.89 9.83 -20.89
N SER A 196 5.95 10.57 -21.16
CA SER A 196 7.14 10.02 -21.81
C SER A 196 7.95 9.11 -20.88
N PRO A 197 8.54 8.01 -21.40
CA PRO A 197 9.19 6.96 -20.61
C PRO A 197 10.33 7.47 -19.72
N GLU A 198 11.09 8.46 -20.17
CA GLU A 198 12.24 9.04 -19.46
C GLU A 198 11.82 9.81 -18.18
N ARG A 199 10.54 10.15 -18.05
CA ARG A 199 9.98 10.80 -16.85
C ARG A 199 9.46 9.79 -15.84
N ILE A 200 9.47 8.49 -16.16
CA ILE A 200 8.90 7.45 -15.31
C ILE A 200 10.02 6.59 -14.72
N ILE A 201 10.15 6.62 -13.42
CA ILE A 201 11.16 5.87 -12.67
C ILE A 201 10.45 4.74 -11.92
N MET A 202 10.88 3.50 -12.13
CA MET A 202 10.41 2.37 -11.33
C MET A 202 11.08 2.41 -9.95
N LYS A 203 10.30 2.63 -8.90
CA LYS A 203 10.78 2.62 -7.52
C LYS A 203 9.79 1.82 -6.67
N ARG A 204 9.98 0.51 -6.61
CA ARG A 204 9.14 -0.39 -5.80
C ARG A 204 9.30 -0.11 -4.32
N ASP A 205 8.26 -0.38 -3.55
CA ASP A 205 8.35 -0.42 -2.10
C ASP A 205 9.06 -1.71 -1.64
N VAL A 206 9.50 -1.71 -0.40
CA VAL A 206 10.01 -2.90 0.29
C VAL A 206 9.08 -3.21 1.46
N SER A 207 9.21 -4.38 2.07
CA SER A 207 8.45 -4.63 3.30
C SER A 207 8.75 -3.56 4.35
N PRO A 208 7.74 -2.96 4.99
CA PRO A 208 7.95 -1.97 6.05
C PRO A 208 8.46 -2.62 7.35
N VAL A 209 8.48 -3.94 7.40
CA VAL A 209 8.96 -4.73 8.52
C VAL A 209 9.95 -5.79 8.05
N VAL A 210 10.97 -6.04 8.86
CA VAL A 210 11.89 -7.16 8.69
C VAL A 210 11.32 -8.33 9.46
N ILE A 211 11.15 -9.46 8.80
CA ILE A 211 10.68 -10.71 9.41
C ILE A 211 11.88 -11.64 9.45
N SER A 212 12.42 -11.88 10.64
CA SER A 212 13.53 -12.82 10.85
C SER A 212 13.03 -14.28 10.76
N GLY A 213 13.93 -15.21 10.43
CA GLY A 213 13.55 -16.61 10.32
C GLY A 213 13.16 -17.25 11.66
N ASP A 214 13.53 -16.64 12.76
CA ASP A 214 13.25 -17.01 14.15
C ASP A 214 12.12 -16.16 14.79
N GLU A 215 11.38 -15.39 13.99
CA GLU A 215 10.27 -14.57 14.47
C GLU A 215 9.25 -15.42 15.23
N LYS A 216 9.00 -15.08 16.49
CA LYS A 216 8.00 -15.78 17.31
C LYS A 216 6.60 -15.42 16.82
N PRO A 217 5.81 -16.42 16.38
CA PRO A 217 4.43 -16.15 15.99
C PRO A 217 3.62 -15.54 17.13
N ALA A 218 2.78 -14.55 16.83
CA ALA A 218 1.82 -14.03 17.78
C ALA A 218 0.83 -15.13 18.22
N LYS A 219 0.29 -14.99 19.45
CA LYS A 219 -0.81 -15.85 19.88
C LYS A 219 -1.99 -15.63 18.91
N ARG A 220 -2.45 -16.71 18.32
CA ARG A 220 -3.66 -16.70 17.48
C ARG A 220 -4.89 -16.42 18.34
N PRO A 221 -5.87 -15.60 17.89
CA PRO A 221 -7.15 -15.47 18.54
C PRO A 221 -7.83 -16.83 18.79
N ASP A 222 -8.39 -17.00 19.98
CA ASP A 222 -8.97 -18.31 20.40
C ASP A 222 -10.17 -18.72 19.50
N GLU A 223 -10.86 -17.77 18.88
CA GLU A 223 -11.96 -18.00 17.94
C GLU A 223 -11.54 -18.75 16.66
N LEU A 224 -10.27 -18.72 16.30
CA LEU A 224 -9.77 -19.43 15.12
C LEU A 224 -9.73 -20.94 15.33
N GLY A 225 -9.59 -21.39 16.58
CA GLY A 225 -9.47 -22.81 16.90
C GLY A 225 -8.19 -23.43 16.30
N SER A 226 -8.24 -24.77 16.15
CA SER A 226 -7.19 -25.55 15.48
C SER A 226 -7.42 -25.59 13.98
N GLY A 227 -6.34 -25.69 13.20
CA GLY A 227 -6.39 -25.82 11.75
C GLY A 227 -5.59 -24.76 11.00
N LEU A 228 -5.88 -24.68 9.70
CA LEU A 228 -5.25 -23.75 8.79
C LEU A 228 -5.74 -22.32 9.06
N VAL A 229 -4.84 -21.39 9.33
CA VAL A 229 -5.19 -19.97 9.53
C VAL A 229 -4.84 -19.18 8.27
N ILE A 230 -5.90 -18.70 7.61
CA ILE A 230 -5.80 -17.78 6.47
C ILE A 230 -5.82 -16.36 7.03
N LEU A 231 -4.80 -15.56 6.78
CA LEU A 231 -4.70 -14.20 7.29
C LEU A 231 -4.89 -13.17 6.18
N TYR A 232 -5.82 -12.25 6.38
CA TYR A 232 -5.86 -10.99 5.67
C TYR A 232 -5.43 -9.87 6.62
N SER A 233 -4.30 -9.21 6.34
CA SER A 233 -3.80 -8.10 7.17
C SER A 233 -3.83 -6.78 6.40
N GLY A 234 -4.38 -5.71 7.02
CA GLY A 234 -4.39 -4.35 6.49
C GLY A 234 -5.78 -3.80 6.15
N ASN A 235 -5.84 -2.78 5.27
CA ASN A 235 -7.11 -2.16 4.88
C ASN A 235 -7.87 -3.00 3.85
N TYR A 236 -9.11 -3.40 4.17
CA TYR A 236 -10.01 -4.10 3.25
C TYR A 236 -10.94 -3.08 2.57
N GLY A 237 -10.36 -2.29 1.66
CA GLY A 237 -11.05 -1.21 0.96
C GLY A 237 -11.77 -1.68 -0.32
N VAL A 238 -12.22 -0.71 -1.10
CA VAL A 238 -13.05 -0.93 -2.32
C VAL A 238 -12.31 -1.64 -3.45
N ALA A 239 -10.98 -1.56 -3.49
CA ALA A 239 -10.16 -2.22 -4.50
C ALA A 239 -10.01 -3.75 -4.29
N HIS A 240 -10.43 -4.24 -3.13
CA HIS A 240 -10.29 -5.66 -2.78
C HIS A 240 -11.52 -6.46 -3.15
N ASP A 241 -11.30 -7.66 -3.70
CA ASP A 241 -12.35 -8.64 -4.00
C ASP A 241 -12.80 -9.32 -2.71
N SER A 242 -14.06 -9.19 -2.38
CA SER A 242 -14.68 -9.86 -1.24
C SER A 242 -15.58 -11.00 -1.66
N GLU A 243 -16.19 -10.93 -2.85
CA GLU A 243 -17.17 -11.92 -3.29
C GLU A 243 -16.49 -13.26 -3.55
N THR A 244 -15.43 -13.28 -4.34
CA THR A 244 -14.67 -14.51 -4.62
C THR A 244 -14.13 -15.17 -3.34
N VAL A 245 -13.69 -14.34 -2.38
CA VAL A 245 -13.20 -14.86 -1.08
C VAL A 245 -14.33 -15.51 -0.28
N ILE A 246 -15.49 -14.85 -0.19
CA ILE A 246 -16.65 -15.38 0.56
C ILE A 246 -17.15 -16.68 -0.08
N GLU A 247 -17.37 -16.66 -1.39
CA GLU A 247 -17.89 -17.83 -2.12
C GLU A 247 -16.87 -18.97 -2.17
N GLY A 248 -15.59 -18.65 -2.34
CA GLY A 248 -14.51 -19.62 -2.36
C GLY A 248 -14.33 -20.34 -1.02
N LEU A 249 -14.33 -19.58 0.09
CA LEU A 249 -14.27 -20.17 1.43
C LEU A 249 -15.53 -21.01 1.75
N ALA A 250 -16.70 -20.55 1.33
CA ALA A 250 -17.94 -21.33 1.45
C ALA A 250 -17.87 -22.64 0.67
N LYS A 251 -17.37 -22.58 -0.57
CA LYS A 251 -17.19 -23.75 -1.43
C LYS A 251 -16.19 -24.74 -0.83
N TYR A 252 -15.09 -24.22 -0.26
CA TYR A 252 -14.11 -25.05 0.44
C TYR A 252 -14.73 -25.68 1.70
N HIS A 253 -15.49 -24.90 2.48
CA HIS A 253 -16.17 -25.37 3.69
C HIS A 253 -17.18 -26.49 3.40
N SER A 254 -17.87 -26.45 2.28
CA SER A 254 -18.86 -27.48 1.88
C SER A 254 -18.24 -28.84 1.43
N ARG A 255 -16.92 -28.91 1.22
CA ARG A 255 -16.23 -30.13 0.84
C ARG A 255 -16.18 -31.12 1.99
N ILE A 256 -16.45 -32.40 1.68
CA ILE A 256 -16.50 -33.51 2.68
C ILE A 256 -15.13 -33.83 3.24
N CYS A 257 -14.14 -33.29 3.24
CA CYS A 257 -12.96 -33.47 3.98
C CYS A 257 -12.12 -32.37 4.05
N LYS A 258 -11.45 -32.14 4.97
CA LYS A 258 -10.37 -31.70 4.73
C LYS A 258 -9.61 -31.11 5.77
N HIS A 259 -8.90 -30.06 5.53
CA HIS A 259 -8.15 -29.38 6.57
C HIS A 259 -9.11 -28.37 7.26
N PRO A 260 -9.39 -28.50 8.56
CA PRO A 260 -10.10 -27.45 9.29
C PRO A 260 -9.39 -26.12 9.03
N PHE A 261 -10.15 -25.06 8.80
CA PHE A 261 -9.60 -23.76 8.50
C PHE A 261 -10.37 -22.64 9.20
N SER A 262 -9.76 -21.48 9.28
CA SER A 262 -10.34 -20.25 9.78
C SER A 262 -9.77 -19.04 9.07
N LEU A 263 -10.53 -17.95 9.06
CA LEU A 263 -10.08 -16.66 8.51
C LEU A 263 -9.75 -15.69 9.65
N TRP A 264 -8.54 -15.17 9.63
CA TRP A 264 -8.14 -14.07 10.52
C TRP A 264 -8.15 -12.75 9.74
N LEU A 265 -9.06 -11.87 10.12
CA LEU A 265 -9.16 -10.50 9.60
C LEU A 265 -8.45 -9.54 10.57
N ASN A 266 -7.14 -9.39 10.44
CA ASN A 266 -6.36 -8.33 11.08
C ASN A 266 -6.50 -7.05 10.24
N ALA A 267 -7.71 -6.47 10.23
CA ALA A 267 -8.08 -5.55 9.17
C ALA A 267 -9.05 -4.45 9.63
N SER A 268 -8.95 -3.31 8.93
CA SER A 268 -9.95 -2.25 8.89
C SER A 268 -10.46 -2.05 7.47
N GLY A 269 -11.44 -1.19 7.28
CA GLY A 269 -11.95 -0.83 5.95
C GLY A 269 -13.42 -1.15 5.74
N ALA A 270 -13.99 -0.57 4.68
CA ALA A 270 -15.42 -0.54 4.45
C ALA A 270 -16.09 -1.92 4.18
N ARG A 271 -15.29 -2.93 3.82
CA ARG A 271 -15.81 -4.26 3.47
C ARG A 271 -15.62 -5.33 4.55
N VAL A 272 -14.85 -5.04 5.60
CA VAL A 272 -14.52 -6.03 6.64
C VAL A 272 -15.78 -6.58 7.31
N ASP A 273 -16.72 -5.69 7.71
CA ASP A 273 -17.96 -6.08 8.40
C ASP A 273 -18.82 -7.02 7.54
N GLN A 274 -18.89 -6.74 6.24
CA GLN A 274 -19.65 -7.57 5.30
C GLN A 274 -19.03 -8.96 5.15
N VAL A 275 -17.71 -9.03 4.99
CA VAL A 275 -16.98 -10.31 4.86
C VAL A 275 -17.16 -11.14 6.12
N GLU A 276 -16.92 -10.58 7.30
CA GLU A 276 -17.07 -11.26 8.57
C GLU A 276 -18.49 -11.80 8.75
N LYS A 277 -19.49 -10.94 8.59
CA LYS A 277 -20.91 -11.30 8.79
C LYS A 277 -21.35 -12.45 7.86
N ARG A 278 -20.98 -12.35 6.56
CA ARG A 278 -21.39 -13.36 5.58
C ARG A 278 -20.71 -14.71 5.82
N LEU A 279 -19.44 -14.74 6.19
CA LEU A 279 -18.73 -15.98 6.48
C LEU A 279 -19.21 -16.65 7.77
N ARG A 280 -19.44 -15.87 8.83
CA ARG A 280 -20.03 -16.40 10.09
C ARG A 280 -21.42 -16.99 9.86
N ALA A 281 -22.25 -16.36 9.02
CA ALA A 281 -23.56 -16.88 8.66
C ALA A 281 -23.52 -18.23 7.93
N GLN A 282 -22.37 -18.58 7.36
CA GLN A 282 -22.11 -19.88 6.70
C GLN A 282 -21.39 -20.88 7.61
N GLY A 283 -21.27 -20.60 8.90
CA GLY A 283 -20.62 -21.48 9.87
C GLY A 283 -19.09 -21.47 9.80
N ILE A 284 -18.48 -20.54 9.04
CA ILE A 284 -17.03 -20.41 8.91
C ILE A 284 -16.48 -19.63 10.11
N ARG A 285 -15.42 -20.15 10.72
CA ARG A 285 -14.75 -19.49 11.83
C ARG A 285 -13.99 -18.25 11.34
N VAL A 286 -14.29 -17.10 11.93
CA VAL A 286 -13.64 -15.83 11.62
C VAL A 286 -13.26 -15.13 12.92
N ALA A 287 -11.99 -14.80 13.09
CA ALA A 287 -11.55 -13.87 14.11
C ALA A 287 -11.28 -12.51 13.48
N ARG A 288 -11.63 -11.45 14.20
CA ARG A 288 -11.36 -10.08 13.80
C ARG A 288 -10.51 -9.37 14.84
N THR A 289 -9.42 -8.76 14.40
CA THR A 289 -8.56 -7.91 15.20
C THR A 289 -8.33 -6.58 14.47
N SER A 290 -8.05 -5.52 15.23
CA SER A 290 -7.62 -4.26 14.66
C SER A 290 -6.28 -4.43 13.92
N PRO A 291 -5.99 -3.63 12.87
CA PRO A 291 -4.68 -3.64 12.24
C PRO A 291 -3.58 -3.45 13.28
N ALA A 292 -2.58 -4.30 13.21
CA ALA A 292 -1.47 -4.28 14.15
C ALA A 292 -0.54 -3.09 13.91
N PRO A 293 0.09 -2.54 14.95
CA PRO A 293 1.22 -1.63 14.80
C PRO A 293 2.39 -2.34 14.12
N LEU A 294 3.29 -1.57 13.50
CA LEU A 294 4.45 -2.15 12.77
C LEU A 294 5.33 -3.04 13.65
N SER A 295 5.45 -2.73 14.94
CA SER A 295 6.23 -3.52 15.89
C SER A 295 5.69 -4.93 16.12
N GLU A 296 4.40 -5.14 15.95
CA GLU A 296 3.72 -6.43 16.15
C GLU A 296 3.43 -7.16 14.82
N LEU A 297 3.52 -6.44 13.70
CA LEU A 297 3.17 -6.98 12.40
C LEU A 297 4.01 -8.22 12.02
N PRO A 298 5.33 -8.29 12.29
CA PRO A 298 6.13 -9.49 12.00
C PRO A 298 5.58 -10.74 12.66
N SER A 299 5.29 -10.68 13.97
CA SER A 299 4.77 -11.83 14.73
C SER A 299 3.37 -12.27 14.27
N ILE A 300 2.51 -11.33 13.87
CA ILE A 300 1.18 -11.64 13.31
C ILE A 300 1.31 -12.31 11.95
N LEU A 301 2.19 -11.79 11.07
CA LEU A 301 2.43 -12.40 9.78
C LEU A 301 3.04 -13.80 9.91
N ALA A 302 3.94 -14.00 10.86
CA ALA A 302 4.52 -15.31 11.17
C ALA A 302 3.49 -16.31 11.72
N ALA A 303 2.43 -15.83 12.36
CA ALA A 303 1.36 -16.67 12.92
C ALA A 303 0.39 -17.22 11.86
N ALA A 304 0.39 -16.69 10.64
CA ALA A 304 -0.44 -17.19 9.55
C ALA A 304 0.10 -18.49 8.93
N ASP A 305 -0.78 -19.34 8.44
CA ASP A 305 -0.40 -20.45 7.58
C ASP A 305 -0.46 -20.06 6.09
N VAL A 306 -1.42 -19.20 5.71
CA VAL A 306 -1.60 -18.69 4.35
C VAL A 306 -1.93 -17.20 4.41
N HIS A 307 -1.27 -16.37 3.62
CA HIS A 307 -1.66 -14.98 3.44
C HIS A 307 -2.64 -14.83 2.29
N LEU A 308 -3.69 -14.07 2.52
CA LEU A 308 -4.69 -13.72 1.51
C LEU A 308 -4.45 -12.31 0.98
N ILE A 309 -4.26 -12.19 -0.32
CA ILE A 309 -4.17 -10.91 -1.04
C ILE A 309 -5.28 -10.88 -2.09
N THR A 310 -5.94 -9.75 -2.24
CA THR A 310 -7.00 -9.59 -3.25
C THR A 310 -6.84 -8.29 -4.01
N LEU A 311 -7.21 -8.30 -5.29
CA LEU A 311 -7.28 -7.12 -6.15
C LEU A 311 -8.35 -7.31 -7.21
N ARG A 312 -9.32 -6.39 -7.27
CA ARG A 312 -10.34 -6.39 -8.33
C ARG A 312 -9.72 -5.96 -9.67
N PRO A 313 -10.18 -6.53 -10.81
CA PRO A 313 -9.64 -6.22 -12.14
C PRO A 313 -9.64 -4.73 -12.49
N GLU A 314 -10.70 -4.02 -12.08
CA GLU A 314 -10.88 -2.59 -12.37
C GLU A 314 -9.84 -1.69 -11.70
N PHE A 315 -9.10 -2.22 -10.72
CA PHE A 315 -8.09 -1.48 -9.97
C PHE A 315 -6.65 -1.80 -10.37
N VAL A 316 -6.44 -2.69 -11.35
CA VAL A 316 -5.10 -2.98 -11.88
C VAL A 316 -4.48 -1.70 -12.45
N GLY A 317 -3.26 -1.40 -12.05
CA GLY A 317 -2.55 -0.16 -12.40
C GLY A 317 -3.01 1.08 -11.64
N ILE A 318 -4.18 1.05 -11.00
CA ILE A 318 -4.71 2.19 -10.21
C ILE A 318 -4.23 2.11 -8.77
N VAL A 319 -4.25 0.90 -8.18
CA VAL A 319 -3.83 0.60 -6.80
C VAL A 319 -2.90 -0.60 -6.82
N LEU A 320 -1.82 -0.54 -6.05
CA LEU A 320 -0.99 -1.70 -5.75
C LEU A 320 -1.17 -2.09 -4.27
N PRO A 321 -1.73 -3.26 -3.94
CA PRO A 321 -1.83 -3.73 -2.57
C PRO A 321 -0.46 -3.91 -1.91
N SER A 322 -0.01 -2.91 -1.15
CA SER A 322 1.34 -2.87 -0.55
C SER A 322 1.64 -4.03 0.41
N LYS A 323 0.61 -4.69 0.95
CA LYS A 323 0.76 -5.90 1.78
C LYS A 323 1.53 -7.03 1.07
N VAL A 324 1.59 -7.04 -0.26
CA VAL A 324 2.33 -8.05 -1.02
C VAL A 324 3.79 -8.14 -0.57
N TYR A 325 4.42 -7.03 -0.28
CA TYR A 325 5.82 -6.99 0.16
C TYR A 325 6.03 -7.69 1.51
N SER A 326 5.16 -7.41 2.48
CA SER A 326 5.21 -8.03 3.80
C SER A 326 4.82 -9.52 3.75
N CYS A 327 3.84 -9.89 2.93
CA CYS A 327 3.46 -11.28 2.72
C CYS A 327 4.62 -12.09 2.12
N ILE A 328 5.32 -11.56 1.13
CA ILE A 328 6.51 -12.20 0.54
C ILE A 328 7.64 -12.32 1.59
N SER A 329 7.89 -11.25 2.36
CA SER A 329 8.92 -11.24 3.40
C SER A 329 8.66 -12.27 4.50
N SER A 330 7.41 -12.64 4.76
CA SER A 330 7.05 -13.66 5.76
C SER A 330 7.41 -15.09 5.32
N ARG A 331 7.69 -15.30 4.05
CA ARG A 331 7.93 -16.62 3.42
C ARG A 331 6.81 -17.64 3.62
N ARG A 332 5.63 -17.19 4.07
CA ARG A 332 4.43 -18.03 4.19
C ARG A 332 3.73 -18.12 2.84
N PRO A 333 3.01 -19.22 2.58
CA PRO A 333 2.19 -19.36 1.37
C PRO A 333 1.26 -18.19 1.13
N ILE A 334 1.09 -17.81 -0.14
CA ILE A 334 0.22 -16.71 -0.55
C ILE A 334 -0.89 -17.23 -1.46
N LEU A 335 -2.12 -16.90 -1.12
CA LEU A 335 -3.30 -17.05 -1.98
C LEU A 335 -3.69 -15.66 -2.50
N PHE A 336 -3.61 -15.47 -3.80
CA PHE A 336 -3.96 -14.22 -4.44
C PHE A 336 -5.24 -14.37 -5.27
N VAL A 337 -6.24 -13.57 -4.96
CA VAL A 337 -7.45 -13.41 -5.77
C VAL A 337 -7.32 -12.13 -6.59
N GLY A 338 -7.05 -12.26 -7.86
CA GLY A 338 -6.84 -11.12 -8.74
C GLY A 338 -6.31 -11.51 -10.11
N PRO A 339 -6.25 -10.55 -11.07
CA PRO A 339 -5.90 -10.83 -12.44
C PRO A 339 -4.46 -11.32 -12.63
N LYS A 340 -4.29 -12.32 -13.51
CA LYS A 340 -2.98 -12.73 -14.05
C LYS A 340 -2.33 -11.55 -14.77
N GLY A 341 -1.03 -11.38 -14.60
CA GLY A 341 -0.29 -10.29 -15.22
C GLY A 341 -0.36 -8.96 -14.46
N SER A 342 -1.08 -8.89 -13.31
CA SER A 342 -0.96 -7.77 -12.39
C SER A 342 0.40 -7.76 -11.69
N ASP A 343 0.89 -6.60 -11.25
CA ASP A 343 2.15 -6.51 -10.52
C ASP A 343 2.16 -7.36 -9.24
N VAL A 344 1.02 -7.51 -8.56
CA VAL A 344 0.90 -8.43 -7.40
C VAL A 344 1.19 -9.87 -7.81
N HIS A 345 0.62 -10.34 -8.94
CA HIS A 345 0.86 -11.67 -9.47
C HIS A 345 2.34 -11.88 -9.81
N LEU A 346 2.93 -10.94 -10.56
CA LEU A 346 4.33 -11.03 -10.98
C LEU A 346 5.28 -11.03 -9.78
N LEU A 347 5.05 -10.16 -8.79
CA LEU A 347 5.84 -10.12 -7.55
C LEU A 347 5.78 -11.44 -6.78
N CYS A 348 4.60 -12.06 -6.68
CA CYS A 348 4.44 -13.35 -6.01
C CYS A 348 5.14 -14.47 -6.77
N LEU A 349 5.06 -14.51 -8.11
CA LEU A 349 5.76 -15.49 -8.94
C LEU A 349 7.28 -15.40 -8.77
N ASP A 350 7.81 -14.18 -8.82
CA ASP A 350 9.25 -13.94 -8.75
C ASP A 350 9.82 -14.17 -7.33
N SER A 351 8.96 -14.21 -6.31
CA SER A 351 9.38 -14.30 -4.90
C SER A 351 9.89 -15.67 -4.46
N GLY A 352 9.52 -16.74 -5.18
CA GLY A 352 9.81 -18.12 -4.81
C GLY A 352 9.04 -18.67 -3.60
N VAL A 353 8.10 -17.90 -3.00
CA VAL A 353 7.23 -18.42 -1.94
C VAL A 353 6.15 -19.34 -2.51
N PRO A 354 5.61 -20.33 -1.77
CA PRO A 354 4.48 -21.10 -2.21
C PRO A 354 3.30 -20.18 -2.55
N TYR A 355 2.80 -20.28 -3.77
CA TYR A 355 1.88 -19.30 -4.32
C TYR A 355 0.78 -19.99 -5.15
N GLU A 356 -0.45 -19.52 -4.98
CA GLU A 356 -1.59 -19.88 -5.82
C GLU A 356 -2.33 -18.58 -6.23
N GLN A 357 -2.72 -18.52 -7.49
CA GLN A 357 -3.52 -17.41 -8.02
C GLN A 357 -4.90 -17.92 -8.44
N VAL A 358 -5.92 -17.10 -8.21
CA VAL A 358 -7.31 -17.36 -8.56
C VAL A 358 -7.86 -16.13 -9.27
N ASP A 359 -8.56 -16.36 -10.38
CA ASP A 359 -9.24 -15.28 -11.08
C ASP A 359 -10.48 -14.81 -10.29
N PRO A 360 -10.76 -13.50 -10.25
CA PRO A 360 -11.97 -12.98 -9.62
C PRO A 360 -13.24 -13.63 -10.18
N GLY A 361 -14.14 -14.08 -9.29
CA GLY A 361 -15.35 -14.82 -9.61
C GLY A 361 -15.19 -16.35 -9.64
N ASP A 362 -13.96 -16.87 -9.59
CA ASP A 362 -13.72 -18.32 -9.59
C ASP A 362 -13.69 -18.92 -8.17
N ALA A 363 -14.85 -19.13 -7.59
CA ALA A 363 -14.99 -19.72 -6.26
C ALA A 363 -14.53 -21.20 -6.19
N VAL A 364 -14.64 -21.94 -7.29
CA VAL A 364 -14.18 -23.33 -7.36
C VAL A 364 -12.67 -23.38 -7.40
N GLY A 365 -12.05 -22.59 -8.28
CA GLY A 365 -10.60 -22.44 -8.35
C GLY A 365 -9.99 -21.94 -7.05
N PHE A 366 -10.69 -21.08 -6.29
CA PHE A 366 -10.27 -20.66 -4.94
C PHE A 366 -10.21 -21.86 -4.00
N ALA A 367 -11.26 -22.68 -3.95
CA ALA A 367 -11.30 -23.86 -3.09
C ALA A 367 -10.21 -24.88 -3.45
N ASP A 368 -9.94 -25.06 -4.76
CA ASP A 368 -8.89 -25.95 -5.25
C ASP A 368 -7.49 -25.43 -4.91
N ALA A 369 -7.27 -24.11 -5.06
CA ALA A 369 -6.01 -23.46 -4.72
C ALA A 369 -5.72 -23.57 -3.21
N LEU A 370 -6.74 -23.35 -2.38
CA LEU A 370 -6.61 -23.47 -0.93
C LEU A 370 -6.27 -24.92 -0.52
N GLU A 371 -6.89 -25.92 -1.16
CA GLU A 371 -6.60 -27.34 -0.95
C GLU A 371 -5.13 -27.66 -1.29
N ARG A 372 -4.64 -27.18 -2.45
CA ARG A 372 -3.24 -27.39 -2.84
C ARG A 372 -2.26 -26.78 -1.84
N LEU A 373 -2.54 -25.56 -1.34
CA LEU A 373 -1.71 -24.90 -0.32
C LEU A 373 -1.74 -25.68 1.01
N ALA A 374 -2.93 -26.14 1.45
CA ALA A 374 -3.09 -26.92 2.65
C ALA A 374 -2.31 -28.25 2.58
N ALA A 375 -2.41 -28.97 1.45
CA ALA A 375 -1.69 -30.22 1.22
C ALA A 375 -0.14 -30.03 1.26
N ARG A 376 0.37 -28.93 0.70
CA ARG A 376 1.80 -28.59 0.77
C ARG A 376 2.26 -28.37 2.21
N LEU A 377 1.45 -27.70 3.03
CA LEU A 377 1.76 -27.44 4.44
C LEU A 377 1.75 -28.68 5.31
N THR A 378 0.86 -29.65 5.02
CA THR A 378 0.81 -30.92 5.76
C THR A 378 1.95 -31.86 5.39
N ASN A 379 2.41 -31.82 4.15
CA ASN A 379 3.51 -32.66 3.65
C ASN A 379 4.90 -32.04 3.90
N SER A 380 4.99 -30.83 4.44
CA SER A 380 6.26 -30.16 4.74
C SER A 380 6.82 -30.62 6.11
N PRO A 381 8.09 -31.05 6.22
CA PRO A 381 8.68 -31.56 7.46
C PRO A 381 8.80 -30.54 8.59
N MET A 382 8.49 -29.27 8.36
CA MET A 382 8.62 -28.20 9.36
C MET A 382 7.58 -28.25 10.51
N ARG A 383 6.55 -29.08 10.47
CA ARG A 383 5.58 -29.21 11.58
C ARG A 383 5.94 -30.25 12.65
N ASN A 384 6.98 -31.04 12.48
CA ASN A 384 7.35 -32.08 13.42
C ASN A 384 8.23 -31.62 14.60
N CYS A 385 8.47 -30.35 14.78
CA CYS A 385 9.28 -29.80 15.88
C CYS A 385 8.51 -28.97 16.93
N GLN A 386 7.17 -29.07 16.96
CA GLN A 386 6.37 -28.45 18.02
C GLN A 386 5.38 -29.48 18.60
N VAL A 387 5.89 -30.38 19.46
CA VAL A 387 5.13 -31.12 20.48
C VAL A 387 5.79 -30.82 21.82
#